data_ecf7e5cb2055bcc6e93815bfc1c68c0b
#
_entry.id   ecf7e5cb2055bcc6e93815bfc1c68c0b
#
_cell.length_a   1.000
_cell.length_b   1.000
_cell.length_c   1.000
_cell.angle_alpha   90.00
_cell.angle_beta   90.00
_cell.angle_gamma   90.00
#
_symmetry.space_group_name_H-M   'P 1'
#
loop_
_entity.id
_entity.type
_entity.pdbx_description
1 polymer ?
#
loop_
_entity_poly.entity_id
_entity_poly.type
_entity_poly.pdbx_seq_one_letter_code
_entity_poly.pdbx_strand_id
1 'polypeptide(L)'
;MTFRFANVEGRSALVDSEGCWFDASRVSSGVIQGDPMNAWLQLDDLHHTASALATQEPDGLVSDAHLRPPIPAPQSVFAIGLNYRSHAQEADMDLPKTPLIFTKFPSCLAGPNDPVVLGGSTDDYETELVVVIGRGGRDISPHDAWSHVGGLTAGQDISDQTLQFAATPAHFDLGKSRDTYGPIGPFVVSTDSFAKPGDLQITCDINGERRQDDRTSNLVFDIPTLISYLSGTLTLSPGDLIFTGTPDGVGAASLRFLVDGDVISTTIEGIGTLTNRCRIPG
;
A
#
# COMPACT_ATOMS: atom_id res chain seq x y z
N MET A 1 16.14 11.75 7.70
CA MET A 1 17.03 10.96 6.81
C MET A 1 16.18 9.91 6.12
N THR A 2 16.37 9.73 4.82
CA THR A 2 15.55 8.85 3.99
C THR A 2 15.85 7.38 4.22
N PHE A 3 14.85 6.51 4.16
CA PHE A 3 15.02 5.07 4.12
C PHE A 3 14.03 4.41 3.14
N ARG A 4 14.40 3.22 2.69
CA ARG A 4 13.53 2.23 2.04
C ARG A 4 13.53 0.98 2.88
N PHE A 5 12.38 0.59 3.39
CA PHE A 5 12.19 -0.57 4.23
C PHE A 5 11.54 -1.69 3.44
N ALA A 6 12.07 -2.90 3.55
CA ALA A 6 11.57 -4.10 2.90
C ALA A 6 11.41 -5.26 3.90
N ASN A 7 10.61 -6.22 3.51
CA ASN A 7 10.54 -7.52 4.15
C ASN A 7 11.16 -8.56 3.20
N VAL A 8 12.39 -8.95 3.47
CA VAL A 8 13.12 -9.98 2.70
C VAL A 8 12.99 -11.31 3.41
N GLU A 9 12.19 -12.22 2.84
CA GLU A 9 11.99 -13.58 3.37
C GLU A 9 11.56 -13.64 4.84
N GLY A 10 10.85 -12.64 5.33
CA GLY A 10 10.39 -12.53 6.71
C GLY A 10 11.34 -11.76 7.63
N ARG A 11 12.39 -11.15 7.09
CA ARG A 11 13.36 -10.33 7.83
C ARG A 11 13.23 -8.86 7.46
N SER A 12 13.39 -8.00 8.46
CA SER A 12 13.47 -6.55 8.25
C SER A 12 14.73 -6.19 7.47
N ALA A 13 14.59 -5.43 6.42
CA ALA A 13 15.68 -4.99 5.58
C ALA A 13 15.60 -3.50 5.25
N LEU A 14 16.76 -2.86 5.12
CA LEU A 14 16.93 -1.55 4.52
C LEU A 14 17.47 -1.72 3.10
N VAL A 15 17.05 -0.85 2.18
CA VAL A 15 17.43 -0.95 0.77
C VAL A 15 18.03 0.39 0.33
N ASP A 16 19.18 0.35 -0.36
CA ASP A 16 19.84 1.52 -0.92
C ASP A 16 19.28 1.93 -2.30
N SER A 17 19.84 2.96 -2.89
CA SER A 17 19.46 3.46 -4.21
C SER A 17 19.86 2.54 -5.36
N GLU A 18 20.80 1.62 -5.15
CA GLU A 18 21.28 0.67 -6.14
C GLU A 18 20.49 -0.65 -6.12
N GLY A 19 19.55 -0.80 -5.17
CA GLY A 19 18.75 -2.00 -4.99
C GLY A 19 19.48 -3.11 -4.21
N CYS A 20 20.54 -2.74 -3.49
CA CYS A 20 21.16 -3.63 -2.52
C CYS A 20 20.32 -3.63 -1.21
N TRP A 21 20.11 -4.81 -0.63
CA TRP A 21 19.43 -4.91 0.65
C TRP A 21 20.42 -5.26 1.78
N PHE A 22 20.09 -4.79 2.97
CA PHE A 22 20.87 -4.95 4.20
C PHE A 22 19.93 -5.44 5.30
N ASP A 23 20.27 -6.56 5.95
CA ASP A 23 19.55 -7.03 7.13
C ASP A 23 19.62 -5.96 8.23
N ALA A 24 18.46 -5.39 8.57
CA ALA A 24 18.38 -4.24 9.47
C ALA A 24 18.92 -4.59 10.88
N SER A 25 18.71 -5.82 11.34
CA SER A 25 19.24 -6.27 12.62
C SER A 25 20.77 -6.39 12.60
N ARG A 26 21.33 -6.91 11.53
CA ARG A 26 22.78 -7.02 11.35
C ARG A 26 23.46 -5.65 11.31
N VAL A 27 22.99 -4.76 10.41
CA VAL A 27 23.66 -3.45 10.22
C VAL A 27 23.45 -2.49 11.38
N SER A 28 22.42 -2.69 12.20
CA SER A 28 22.20 -1.94 13.44
C SER A 28 22.85 -2.56 14.68
N SER A 29 23.63 -3.66 14.51
CA SER A 29 24.22 -4.43 15.63
C SER A 29 23.17 -4.91 16.64
N GLY A 30 21.98 -5.30 16.15
CA GLY A 30 20.88 -5.83 16.96
C GLY A 30 19.98 -4.79 17.61
N VAL A 31 20.17 -3.50 17.32
CA VAL A 31 19.27 -2.44 17.79
C VAL A 31 17.91 -2.60 17.14
N ILE A 32 17.87 -2.74 15.81
CA ILE A 32 16.63 -3.04 15.07
C ILE A 32 16.37 -4.53 15.12
N GLN A 33 15.13 -4.91 15.40
CA GLN A 33 14.73 -6.32 15.44
C GLN A 33 14.59 -6.91 14.02
N GLY A 34 14.87 -8.22 13.90
CA GLY A 34 14.80 -8.91 12.61
C GLY A 34 13.37 -9.14 12.09
N ASP A 35 12.37 -9.13 12.96
CA ASP A 35 10.97 -9.22 12.58
C ASP A 35 10.48 -7.86 12.00
N PRO A 36 9.83 -7.83 10.82
CA PRO A 36 9.44 -6.58 10.18
C PRO A 36 8.47 -5.71 10.99
N MET A 37 7.51 -6.32 11.71
CA MET A 37 6.58 -5.54 12.53
C MET A 37 7.27 -4.93 13.74
N ASN A 38 8.15 -5.67 14.38
CA ASN A 38 8.92 -5.17 15.51
C ASN A 38 9.92 -4.08 15.08
N ALA A 39 10.57 -4.26 13.92
CA ALA A 39 11.44 -3.25 13.33
C ALA A 39 10.69 -1.95 13.02
N TRP A 40 9.45 -2.06 12.55
CA TRP A 40 8.62 -0.90 12.25
C TRP A 40 8.30 -0.05 13.48
N LEU A 41 8.24 -0.65 14.67
CA LEU A 41 8.09 0.10 15.94
C LEU A 41 9.34 0.92 16.31
N GLN A 42 10.45 0.71 15.61
CA GLN A 42 11.74 1.35 15.84
C GLN A 42 12.09 2.36 14.75
N LEU A 43 11.11 3.20 14.35
CA LEU A 43 11.20 4.10 13.19
C LEU A 43 12.41 5.04 13.25
N ASP A 44 12.72 5.59 14.42
CA ASP A 44 13.86 6.50 14.61
C ASP A 44 15.20 5.77 14.39
N ASP A 45 15.28 4.49 14.81
CA ASP A 45 16.46 3.64 14.58
C ASP A 45 16.61 3.24 13.11
N LEU A 46 15.49 3.03 12.38
CA LEU A 46 15.48 2.80 10.93
C LEU A 46 16.10 4.00 10.18
N HIS A 47 15.66 5.21 10.52
CA HIS A 47 16.22 6.45 9.95
C HIS A 47 17.73 6.59 10.25
N HIS A 48 18.13 6.32 11.48
CA HIS A 48 19.53 6.42 11.88
C HIS A 48 20.39 5.40 11.14
N THR A 49 19.97 4.12 11.12
CA THR A 49 20.72 3.03 10.51
C THR A 49 20.84 3.21 8.99
N ALA A 50 19.76 3.67 8.32
CA ALA A 50 19.78 3.93 6.88
C ALA A 50 20.87 4.93 6.47
N SER A 51 21.22 5.89 7.33
CA SER A 51 22.26 6.87 7.05
C SER A 51 23.68 6.30 7.00
N ALA A 52 23.90 5.13 7.57
CA ALA A 52 25.21 4.46 7.67
C ALA A 52 25.40 3.32 6.66
N LEU A 53 24.42 3.03 5.79
CA LEU A 53 24.48 1.88 4.87
C LEU A 53 25.65 1.93 3.90
N ALA A 54 26.06 3.12 3.45
CA ALA A 54 27.16 3.29 2.50
C ALA A 54 28.52 2.68 2.95
N THR A 55 28.66 2.39 4.24
CA THR A 55 29.87 1.77 4.81
C THR A 55 29.68 0.29 5.15
N GLN A 56 28.53 -0.28 4.83
CA GLN A 56 28.17 -1.67 5.14
C GLN A 56 28.27 -2.54 3.89
N GLU A 57 28.57 -3.82 4.09
CA GLU A 57 28.46 -4.82 3.02
C GLU A 57 26.98 -5.23 2.86
N PRO A 58 26.43 -5.24 1.62
CA PRO A 58 25.08 -5.69 1.38
C PRO A 58 24.91 -7.21 1.61
N ASP A 59 23.72 -7.63 1.94
CA ASP A 59 23.35 -9.05 2.04
C ASP A 59 22.91 -9.63 0.68
N GLY A 60 22.59 -8.80 -0.31
CA GLY A 60 22.25 -9.19 -1.66
C GLY A 60 21.54 -8.11 -2.46
N LEU A 61 20.99 -8.48 -3.61
CA LEU A 61 20.14 -7.62 -4.44
C LEU A 61 18.67 -7.95 -4.20
N VAL A 62 17.82 -6.94 -4.15
CA VAL A 62 16.35 -7.15 -4.00
C VAL A 62 15.75 -7.85 -5.22
N SER A 63 16.36 -7.75 -6.42
CA SER A 63 15.95 -8.48 -7.62
C SER A 63 16.03 -9.99 -7.47
N ASP A 64 16.94 -10.47 -6.62
CA ASP A 64 17.20 -11.89 -6.40
C ASP A 64 16.52 -12.41 -5.12
N ALA A 65 15.83 -11.53 -4.41
CA ALA A 65 15.20 -11.83 -3.13
C ALA A 65 13.67 -12.01 -3.25
N HIS A 66 13.11 -12.90 -2.44
CA HIS A 66 11.68 -13.01 -2.29
C HIS A 66 11.17 -11.95 -1.30
N LEU A 67 10.56 -10.89 -1.85
CA LEU A 67 9.95 -9.83 -1.05
C LEU A 67 8.55 -10.27 -0.58
N ARG A 68 8.29 -10.11 0.71
CA ARG A 68 6.97 -10.28 1.34
C ARG A 68 6.34 -8.92 1.61
N PRO A 69 5.07 -8.85 2.05
CA PRO A 69 4.49 -7.57 2.48
C PRO A 69 5.42 -6.87 3.46
N PRO A 70 5.81 -5.61 3.22
CA PRO A 70 6.74 -4.91 4.13
C PRO A 70 6.15 -4.73 5.53
N ILE A 71 4.81 -4.63 5.63
CA ILE A 71 4.03 -4.61 6.87
C ILE A 71 3.11 -5.83 6.86
N PRO A 72 3.57 -7.01 7.34
CA PRO A 72 2.85 -8.27 7.14
C PRO A 72 1.65 -8.48 8.06
N ALA A 73 1.59 -7.80 9.19
CA ALA A 73 0.56 -8.00 10.21
C ALA A 73 0.13 -6.68 10.87
N PRO A 74 -0.42 -5.72 10.09
CA PRO A 74 -0.95 -4.48 10.65
C PRO A 74 -2.12 -4.78 11.60
N GLN A 75 -2.33 -3.91 12.59
CA GLN A 75 -3.49 -4.02 13.47
C GLN A 75 -4.78 -3.67 12.73
N SER A 76 -4.71 -2.66 11.84
CA SER A 76 -5.84 -2.21 11.04
C SER A 76 -5.40 -1.93 9.61
N VAL A 77 -6.32 -2.23 8.65
CA VAL A 77 -6.17 -1.84 7.25
C VAL A 77 -7.42 -1.06 6.86
N PHE A 78 -7.31 0.24 6.76
CA PHE A 78 -8.36 1.13 6.30
C PHE A 78 -8.26 1.30 4.78
N ALA A 79 -9.41 1.47 4.13
CA ALA A 79 -9.47 1.80 2.72
C ALA A 79 -10.54 2.87 2.47
N ILE A 80 -10.32 3.69 1.43
CA ILE A 80 -11.11 4.89 1.18
C ILE A 80 -11.79 4.79 -0.18
N GLY A 81 -13.10 4.60 -0.18
CA GLY A 81 -13.88 4.55 -1.41
C GLY A 81 -14.09 5.92 -2.04
N LEU A 82 -14.16 5.99 -3.38
CA LEU A 82 -14.49 7.17 -4.18
C LEU A 82 -13.62 8.40 -3.86
N ASN A 83 -12.35 8.19 -3.61
CA ASN A 83 -11.44 9.27 -3.20
C ASN A 83 -10.68 9.95 -4.36
N TYR A 84 -11.01 9.65 -5.61
CA TYR A 84 -10.56 10.40 -6.78
C TYR A 84 -11.77 10.96 -7.54
N ARG A 85 -11.64 12.23 -8.00
CA ARG A 85 -12.72 12.86 -8.76
C ARG A 85 -13.01 12.12 -10.07
N SER A 86 -11.95 11.68 -10.74
CA SER A 86 -12.03 10.91 -11.99
C SER A 86 -12.81 9.61 -11.79
N HIS A 87 -12.51 8.87 -10.72
CA HIS A 87 -13.19 7.60 -10.39
C HIS A 87 -14.68 7.81 -10.05
N ALA A 88 -15.02 8.85 -9.28
CA ALA A 88 -16.42 9.16 -8.98
C ALA A 88 -17.22 9.52 -10.25
N GLN A 89 -16.61 10.26 -11.18
CA GLN A 89 -17.22 10.58 -12.49
C GLN A 89 -17.40 9.33 -13.35
N GLU A 90 -16.41 8.43 -13.40
CA GLU A 90 -16.48 7.16 -14.12
C GLU A 90 -17.61 6.27 -13.60
N ALA A 91 -17.80 6.23 -12.27
CA ALA A 91 -18.85 5.45 -11.60
C ALA A 91 -20.24 6.12 -11.64
N ASP A 92 -20.39 7.30 -12.24
CA ASP A 92 -21.62 8.12 -12.23
C ASP A 92 -22.15 8.37 -10.79
N MET A 93 -21.22 8.64 -9.85
CA MET A 93 -21.51 8.84 -8.43
C MET A 93 -21.14 10.27 -8.01
N ASP A 94 -21.94 10.82 -7.10
CA ASP A 94 -21.59 12.07 -6.43
C ASP A 94 -20.37 11.92 -5.54
N LEU A 95 -19.56 12.97 -5.45
CA LEU A 95 -18.42 12.99 -4.51
C LEU A 95 -18.93 12.90 -3.06
N PRO A 96 -18.34 12.02 -2.25
CA PRO A 96 -18.74 11.89 -0.85
C PRO A 96 -18.43 13.20 -0.09
N LYS A 97 -19.30 13.56 0.86
CA LYS A 97 -19.12 14.75 1.73
C LYS A 97 -18.12 14.50 2.86
N THR A 98 -17.89 13.25 3.19
CA THR A 98 -16.93 12.77 4.20
C THR A 98 -16.24 11.52 3.65
N PRO A 99 -15.03 11.19 4.11
CA PRO A 99 -14.35 9.97 3.68
C PRO A 99 -15.23 8.74 3.82
N LEU A 100 -15.37 7.96 2.75
CA LEU A 100 -16.10 6.70 2.74
C LEU A 100 -15.14 5.59 3.17
N ILE A 101 -15.16 5.25 4.47
CA ILE A 101 -14.23 4.29 5.06
C ILE A 101 -14.83 2.88 5.00
N PHE A 102 -14.01 1.92 4.56
CA PHE A 102 -14.22 0.49 4.76
C PHE A 102 -12.91 -0.15 5.22
N THR A 103 -12.94 -1.44 5.56
CA THR A 103 -11.75 -2.15 6.02
C THR A 103 -11.38 -3.28 5.08
N LYS A 104 -10.08 -3.55 4.98
CA LYS A 104 -9.56 -4.80 4.46
C LYS A 104 -9.05 -5.63 5.62
N PHE A 105 -9.38 -6.91 5.64
CA PHE A 105 -8.85 -7.79 6.67
C PHE A 105 -7.36 -8.07 6.41
N PRO A 106 -6.48 -8.00 7.44
CA PRO A 106 -5.04 -8.18 7.25
C PRO A 106 -4.63 -9.48 6.54
N SER A 107 -5.47 -10.52 6.61
CA SER A 107 -5.25 -11.79 5.90
C SER A 107 -5.22 -11.66 4.37
N CYS A 108 -5.73 -10.55 3.81
CA CYS A 108 -5.68 -10.33 2.37
C CYS A 108 -4.32 -9.84 1.87
N LEU A 109 -3.42 -9.40 2.77
CA LEU A 109 -2.15 -8.84 2.35
C LEU A 109 -1.26 -9.87 1.67
N ALA A 110 -0.64 -9.44 0.58
CA ALA A 110 0.30 -10.22 -0.22
C ALA A 110 1.53 -9.38 -0.56
N GLY A 111 2.62 -10.05 -0.92
CA GLY A 111 3.86 -9.41 -1.31
C GLY A 111 3.80 -8.80 -2.72
N PRO A 112 4.81 -7.99 -3.06
CA PRO A 112 4.83 -7.24 -4.32
C PRO A 112 4.86 -8.13 -5.57
N ASN A 113 5.26 -9.38 -5.44
CA ASN A 113 5.37 -10.34 -6.55
C ASN A 113 4.53 -11.61 -6.29
N ASP A 114 3.75 -11.66 -5.21
CA ASP A 114 2.90 -12.80 -4.93
C ASP A 114 1.74 -12.89 -5.96
N PRO A 115 1.26 -14.09 -6.27
CA PRO A 115 0.11 -14.24 -7.15
C PRO A 115 -1.17 -13.70 -6.50
N VAL A 116 -2.05 -13.10 -7.30
CA VAL A 116 -3.44 -12.79 -6.92
C VAL A 116 -4.31 -13.99 -7.28
N VAL A 117 -4.92 -14.60 -6.26
CA VAL A 117 -5.78 -15.78 -6.44
C VAL A 117 -7.21 -15.31 -6.64
N LEU A 118 -7.69 -15.35 -7.89
CA LEU A 118 -9.02 -14.87 -8.27
C LEU A 118 -10.11 -15.71 -7.61
N GLY A 119 -11.08 -15.05 -7.00
CA GLY A 119 -12.17 -15.69 -6.27
C GLY A 119 -13.52 -15.67 -6.99
N GLY A 120 -13.63 -14.87 -8.05
CA GLY A 120 -14.86 -14.68 -8.81
C GLY A 120 -14.64 -14.43 -10.29
N SER A 121 -15.71 -14.09 -11.00
CA SER A 121 -15.67 -13.70 -12.42
C SER A 121 -15.68 -12.19 -12.64
N THR A 122 -15.73 -11.43 -11.56
CA THR A 122 -15.80 -9.96 -11.55
C THR A 122 -14.71 -9.36 -10.67
N ASP A 123 -13.55 -10.03 -10.62
CA ASP A 123 -12.39 -9.54 -9.89
C ASP A 123 -11.77 -8.37 -10.63
N ASP A 124 -11.56 -7.29 -9.91
CA ASP A 124 -11.14 -6.00 -10.45
C ASP A 124 -9.86 -5.50 -9.78
N TYR A 125 -9.17 -4.59 -10.44
CA TYR A 125 -7.93 -3.97 -9.97
C TYR A 125 -8.17 -2.50 -9.62
N GLU A 126 -7.54 -2.06 -8.53
CA GLU A 126 -7.57 -0.68 -8.04
C GLU A 126 -6.19 -0.32 -7.51
N THR A 127 -5.38 0.41 -8.32
CA THR A 127 -4.07 0.86 -7.87
C THR A 127 -4.18 1.97 -6.84
N GLU A 128 -3.42 1.88 -5.74
CA GLU A 128 -3.54 2.82 -4.63
C GLU A 128 -2.19 3.19 -4.02
N LEU A 129 -2.05 4.46 -3.64
CA LEU A 129 -1.04 4.84 -2.67
C LEU A 129 -1.48 4.33 -1.29
N VAL A 130 -0.58 3.68 -0.55
CA VAL A 130 -0.85 3.20 0.80
C VAL A 130 0.03 3.96 1.80
N VAL A 131 -0.62 4.59 2.77
CA VAL A 131 0.06 5.24 3.90
C VAL A 131 0.31 4.23 4.99
N VAL A 132 1.53 4.20 5.53
CA VAL A 132 1.89 3.39 6.69
C VAL A 132 2.07 4.30 7.90
N ILE A 133 1.26 4.10 8.93
CA ILE A 133 1.37 4.85 10.17
C ILE A 133 2.67 4.48 10.89
N GLY A 134 3.49 5.48 11.18
CA GLY A 134 4.75 5.29 11.92
C GLY A 134 4.61 5.62 13.40
N ARG A 135 3.83 6.65 13.71
CA ARG A 135 3.53 7.05 15.10
C ARG A 135 2.03 7.02 15.33
N GLY A 136 1.60 6.19 16.25
CA GLY A 136 0.19 6.11 16.63
C GLY A 136 -0.33 7.40 17.26
N GLY A 137 -1.65 7.55 17.32
CA GLY A 137 -2.24 8.73 17.96
C GLY A 137 -3.76 8.75 17.87
N ARG A 138 -4.34 9.64 18.65
CA ARG A 138 -5.76 9.98 18.71
C ARG A 138 -5.93 11.48 18.49
N ASP A 139 -7.03 11.86 17.82
CA ASP A 139 -7.37 13.27 17.57
C ASP A 139 -6.21 14.07 16.92
N ILE A 140 -5.55 13.43 15.92
CA ILE A 140 -4.41 14.03 15.20
C ILE A 140 -4.93 15.17 14.34
N SER A 141 -4.35 16.37 14.48
CA SER A 141 -4.73 17.50 13.63
C SER A 141 -4.23 17.30 12.18
N PRO A 142 -4.89 17.88 11.16
CA PRO A 142 -4.35 17.83 9.78
C PRO A 142 -2.95 18.44 9.67
N HIS A 143 -2.64 19.44 10.50
CA HIS A 143 -1.31 20.08 10.54
C HIS A 143 -0.21 19.10 10.97
N ASP A 144 -0.51 18.20 11.91
CA ASP A 144 0.47 17.28 12.49
C ASP A 144 0.49 15.92 11.78
N ALA A 145 -0.48 15.65 10.89
CA ALA A 145 -0.72 14.34 10.30
C ALA A 145 0.51 13.72 9.63
N TRP A 146 1.28 14.50 8.86
CA TRP A 146 2.51 13.99 8.22
C TRP A 146 3.57 13.51 9.22
N SER A 147 3.61 14.05 10.45
CA SER A 147 4.52 13.57 11.49
C SER A 147 4.16 12.18 12.03
N HIS A 148 2.96 11.70 11.75
CA HIS A 148 2.47 10.37 12.10
C HIS A 148 2.68 9.34 10.97
N VAL A 149 3.01 9.79 9.76
CA VAL A 149 3.30 8.91 8.62
C VAL A 149 4.73 8.39 8.73
N GLY A 150 4.89 7.07 8.83
CA GLY A 150 6.20 6.43 8.81
C GLY A 150 6.77 6.27 7.41
N GLY A 151 5.89 6.11 6.43
CA GLY A 151 6.27 6.00 5.03
C GLY A 151 5.09 5.71 4.13
N LEU A 152 5.39 5.63 2.82
CA LEU A 152 4.44 5.37 1.75
C LEU A 152 4.82 4.08 1.02
N THR A 153 3.82 3.31 0.58
CA THR A 153 4.02 2.11 -0.23
C THR A 153 2.98 2.03 -1.35
N ALA A 154 3.23 1.22 -2.36
CA ALA A 154 2.23 0.93 -3.38
C ALA A 154 1.31 -0.20 -2.89
N GLY A 155 0.07 -0.20 -3.37
CA GLY A 155 -0.90 -1.25 -3.10
C GLY A 155 -1.87 -1.49 -4.24
N GLN A 156 -2.50 -2.65 -4.19
CA GLN A 156 -3.67 -3.01 -5.00
C GLN A 156 -4.84 -3.35 -4.09
N ASP A 157 -5.97 -2.68 -4.29
CA ASP A 157 -7.22 -2.99 -3.63
C ASP A 157 -8.07 -3.90 -4.54
N ILE A 158 -7.61 -5.15 -4.70
CA ILE A 158 -8.33 -6.14 -5.52
C ILE A 158 -9.74 -6.34 -4.96
N SER A 159 -10.73 -6.38 -5.86
CA SER A 159 -12.14 -6.31 -5.54
C SER A 159 -12.94 -7.40 -6.25
N ASP A 160 -13.63 -8.26 -5.51
CA ASP A 160 -14.69 -9.10 -6.06
C ASP A 160 -15.97 -8.27 -6.11
N GLN A 161 -16.25 -7.67 -7.27
CA GLN A 161 -17.38 -6.75 -7.47
C GLN A 161 -18.73 -7.42 -7.18
N THR A 162 -18.88 -8.72 -7.49
CA THR A 162 -20.12 -9.45 -7.18
C THR A 162 -20.33 -9.58 -5.68
N LEU A 163 -19.29 -9.94 -4.93
CA LEU A 163 -19.38 -10.09 -3.48
C LEU A 163 -19.56 -8.73 -2.78
N GLN A 164 -18.89 -7.67 -3.29
CA GLN A 164 -18.98 -6.32 -2.76
C GLN A 164 -20.41 -5.77 -2.77
N PHE A 165 -21.18 -6.10 -3.81
CA PHE A 165 -22.56 -5.65 -3.98
C PHE A 165 -23.61 -6.74 -3.73
N ALA A 166 -23.25 -7.86 -3.13
CA ALA A 166 -24.18 -8.97 -2.87
C ALA A 166 -25.26 -8.64 -1.83
N ALA A 167 -24.98 -7.72 -0.91
CA ALA A 167 -25.91 -7.28 0.13
C ALA A 167 -26.53 -5.91 -0.18
N THR A 168 -27.67 -5.61 0.46
CA THR A 168 -28.29 -4.27 0.44
C THR A 168 -28.51 -3.81 1.88
N PRO A 169 -27.87 -2.71 2.36
CA PRO A 169 -26.87 -1.91 1.64
C PRO A 169 -25.60 -2.71 1.31
N ALA A 170 -24.86 -2.25 0.30
CA ALA A 170 -23.59 -2.87 -0.10
C ALA A 170 -22.56 -2.85 1.05
N HIS A 171 -21.79 -3.91 1.16
CA HIS A 171 -20.73 -4.08 2.15
C HIS A 171 -19.42 -4.48 1.47
N PHE A 172 -18.42 -3.62 1.51
CA PHE A 172 -17.20 -3.76 0.71
C PHE A 172 -16.18 -4.74 1.31
N ASP A 173 -16.13 -4.80 2.64
CA ASP A 173 -15.04 -5.44 3.39
C ASP A 173 -14.68 -6.85 2.91
N LEU A 174 -15.65 -7.76 2.79
CA LEU A 174 -15.38 -9.14 2.35
C LEU A 174 -15.02 -9.22 0.86
N GLY A 175 -15.67 -8.41 0.01
CA GLY A 175 -15.39 -8.38 -1.43
C GLY A 175 -13.98 -7.89 -1.75
N LYS A 176 -13.38 -7.14 -0.83
CA LYS A 176 -12.04 -6.58 -0.94
C LYS A 176 -11.00 -7.29 -0.06
N SER A 177 -11.34 -8.40 0.59
CA SER A 177 -10.49 -9.05 1.59
C SER A 177 -10.30 -10.55 1.39
N ARG A 178 -10.55 -11.08 0.18
CA ARG A 178 -10.11 -12.46 -0.09
C ARG A 178 -8.59 -12.56 0.07
N ASP A 179 -8.08 -13.73 0.38
CA ASP A 179 -6.64 -13.97 0.43
C ASP A 179 -5.98 -13.44 -0.85
N THR A 180 -4.85 -12.74 -0.70
CA THR A 180 -4.08 -12.09 -1.77
C THR A 180 -4.70 -10.84 -2.43
N TYR A 181 -5.83 -10.32 -1.94
CA TYR A 181 -6.49 -9.14 -2.53
C TYR A 181 -5.91 -7.80 -2.07
N GLY A 182 -4.84 -7.84 -1.28
CA GLY A 182 -4.12 -6.65 -0.81
C GLY A 182 -2.61 -6.74 -1.07
N PRO A 183 -2.12 -6.90 -2.31
CA PRO A 183 -0.69 -6.78 -2.58
C PRO A 183 -0.17 -5.42 -2.15
N ILE A 184 0.95 -5.38 -1.40
CA ILE A 184 1.63 -4.14 -1.00
C ILE A 184 3.15 -4.26 -1.14
N GLY A 185 3.82 -3.14 -1.34
CA GLY A 185 5.28 -3.04 -1.45
C GLY A 185 5.73 -2.20 -2.65
N PRO A 186 6.89 -2.49 -3.25
CA PRO A 186 7.91 -3.43 -2.79
C PRO A 186 8.60 -2.95 -1.52
N PHE A 187 8.57 -1.63 -1.27
CA PHE A 187 9.18 -0.96 -0.13
C PHE A 187 8.18 -0.06 0.58
N VAL A 188 8.40 0.17 1.87
CA VAL A 188 7.90 1.38 2.53
C VAL A 188 9.01 2.42 2.44
N VAL A 189 8.71 3.55 1.79
CA VAL A 189 9.66 4.65 1.57
C VAL A 189 9.30 5.80 2.50
N SER A 190 10.27 6.28 3.28
CA SER A 190 10.06 7.40 4.20
C SER A 190 9.66 8.68 3.47
N THR A 191 8.79 9.49 4.08
CA THR A 191 8.18 10.67 3.44
C THR A 191 9.19 11.74 3.04
N ASP A 192 10.31 11.84 3.74
CA ASP A 192 11.41 12.78 3.45
C ASP A 192 12.23 12.37 2.20
N SER A 193 11.94 11.21 1.60
CA SER A 193 12.49 10.80 0.30
C SER A 193 11.84 11.53 -0.88
N PHE A 194 10.69 12.17 -0.68
CA PHE A 194 9.91 12.80 -1.73
C PHE A 194 9.94 14.33 -1.60
N ALA A 195 10.11 15.02 -2.73
CA ALA A 195 9.98 16.47 -2.75
C ALA A 195 8.54 16.92 -2.39
N LYS A 196 7.55 16.13 -2.78
CA LYS A 196 6.13 16.34 -2.50
C LYS A 196 5.44 14.99 -2.26
N PRO A 197 5.41 14.48 -1.02
CA PRO A 197 4.86 13.14 -0.74
C PRO A 197 3.35 13.00 -1.01
N GLY A 198 2.62 14.11 -1.14
CA GLY A 198 1.19 14.11 -1.52
C GLY A 198 0.94 14.25 -3.03
N ASP A 199 1.98 14.29 -3.88
CA ASP A 199 1.86 14.48 -5.33
C ASP A 199 2.79 13.52 -6.08
N LEU A 200 2.41 12.26 -6.15
CA LEU A 200 3.16 11.18 -6.81
C LEU A 200 2.35 10.64 -7.99
N GLN A 201 3.02 10.29 -9.09
CA GLN A 201 2.37 9.57 -10.18
C GLN A 201 1.99 8.17 -9.73
N ILE A 202 0.78 7.74 -10.09
CA ILE A 202 0.23 6.43 -9.80
C ILE A 202 -0.29 5.80 -11.09
N THR A 203 0.14 4.58 -11.39
CA THR A 203 -0.23 3.90 -12.64
C THR A 203 -0.51 2.42 -12.43
N CYS A 204 -1.44 1.89 -13.25
CA CYS A 204 -1.70 0.46 -13.37
C CYS A 204 -1.67 0.03 -14.82
N ASP A 205 -0.93 -1.03 -15.10
CA ASP A 205 -0.95 -1.70 -16.40
C ASP A 205 -1.45 -3.14 -16.22
N ILE A 206 -2.33 -3.58 -17.11
CA ILE A 206 -2.75 -4.99 -17.21
C ILE A 206 -2.16 -5.56 -18.50
N ASN A 207 -1.31 -6.58 -18.38
CA ASN A 207 -0.59 -7.19 -19.52
C ASN A 207 0.18 -6.16 -20.37
N GLY A 208 0.71 -5.10 -19.74
CA GLY A 208 1.42 -4.03 -20.41
C GLY A 208 0.53 -2.95 -21.06
N GLU A 209 -0.81 -3.07 -20.98
CA GLU A 209 -1.73 -2.03 -21.42
C GLU A 209 -2.07 -1.09 -20.25
N ARG A 210 -1.79 0.21 -20.38
CA ARG A 210 -2.10 1.22 -19.38
C ARG A 210 -3.63 1.28 -19.14
N ARG A 211 -4.02 1.10 -17.87
CA ARG A 211 -5.40 1.17 -17.42
C ARG A 211 -5.68 2.39 -16.55
N GLN A 212 -4.79 2.66 -15.61
CA GLN A 212 -4.92 3.80 -14.71
C GLN A 212 -3.65 4.64 -14.79
N ASP A 213 -3.81 5.98 -14.83
CA ASP A 213 -2.70 6.94 -14.87
C ASP A 213 -3.17 8.27 -14.29
N ASP A 214 -2.77 8.57 -13.06
CA ASP A 214 -3.17 9.79 -12.37
C ASP A 214 -2.06 10.24 -11.39
N ARG A 215 -2.36 11.26 -10.60
CA ARG A 215 -1.48 11.74 -9.52
C ARG A 215 -2.23 11.76 -8.18
N THR A 216 -1.52 11.45 -7.12
CA THR A 216 -2.10 11.43 -5.77
C THR A 216 -2.54 12.80 -5.27
N SER A 217 -2.10 13.90 -5.91
CA SER A 217 -2.63 15.25 -5.65
C SER A 217 -4.10 15.44 -6.09
N ASN A 218 -4.67 14.49 -6.86
CA ASN A 218 -6.07 14.51 -7.30
C ASN A 218 -7.02 13.79 -6.32
N LEU A 219 -6.51 13.32 -5.18
CA LEU A 219 -7.34 12.81 -4.08
C LEU A 219 -8.39 13.86 -3.65
N VAL A 220 -9.61 13.41 -3.41
CA VAL A 220 -10.72 14.26 -2.89
C VAL A 220 -10.43 14.66 -1.44
N PHE A 221 -10.03 13.68 -0.63
CA PHE A 221 -9.55 13.87 0.73
C PHE A 221 -8.07 13.50 0.76
N ASP A 222 -7.23 14.48 1.03
CA ASP A 222 -5.80 14.29 1.11
C ASP A 222 -5.38 13.48 2.35
N ILE A 223 -4.14 13.02 2.38
CA ILE A 223 -3.60 12.19 3.46
C ILE A 223 -3.78 12.85 4.85
N PRO A 224 -3.47 14.15 5.06
CA PRO A 224 -3.75 14.80 6.32
C PRO A 224 -5.21 14.75 6.77
N THR A 225 -6.13 14.96 5.84
CA THR A 225 -7.57 14.87 6.10
C THR A 225 -7.99 13.46 6.52
N LEU A 226 -7.50 12.43 5.82
CA LEU A 226 -7.79 11.02 6.13
C LEU A 226 -7.30 10.63 7.52
N ILE A 227 -6.05 10.98 7.87
CA ILE A 227 -5.47 10.68 9.19
C ILE A 227 -6.26 11.39 10.28
N SER A 228 -6.57 12.67 10.10
CA SER A 228 -7.36 13.43 11.07
C SER A 228 -8.76 12.85 11.26
N TYR A 229 -9.43 12.49 10.16
CA TYR A 229 -10.76 11.89 10.20
C TYR A 229 -10.78 10.54 10.94
N LEU A 230 -9.87 9.64 10.59
CA LEU A 230 -9.74 8.33 11.24
C LEU A 230 -9.37 8.47 12.71
N SER A 231 -8.35 9.26 13.04
CA SER A 231 -7.87 9.43 14.41
C SER A 231 -8.88 10.15 15.32
N GLY A 232 -9.79 10.93 14.76
CA GLY A 232 -10.92 11.52 15.49
C GLY A 232 -11.93 10.48 15.99
N THR A 233 -11.98 9.30 15.37
CA THR A 233 -12.92 8.22 15.71
C THR A 233 -12.25 7.10 16.50
N LEU A 234 -11.01 6.73 16.17
CA LEU A 234 -10.27 5.64 16.78
C LEU A 234 -8.80 6.01 17.01
N THR A 235 -8.07 5.23 17.78
CA THR A 235 -6.63 5.41 17.94
C THR A 235 -5.91 4.68 16.82
N LEU A 236 -5.12 5.40 16.01
CA LEU A 236 -4.22 4.80 15.04
C LEU A 236 -3.01 4.19 15.74
N SER A 237 -2.53 3.06 15.25
CA SER A 237 -1.37 2.33 15.77
C SER A 237 -0.22 2.33 14.75
N PRO A 238 1.05 2.27 15.20
CA PRO A 238 2.16 2.08 14.27
C PRO A 238 1.99 0.80 13.47
N GLY A 239 2.19 0.89 12.15
CA GLY A 239 1.96 -0.21 11.22
C GLY A 239 0.55 -0.28 10.66
N ASP A 240 -0.43 0.50 11.14
CA ASP A 240 -1.73 0.60 10.48
C ASP A 240 -1.56 1.09 9.04
N LEU A 241 -2.36 0.54 8.12
CA LEU A 241 -2.34 0.87 6.70
C LEU A 241 -3.58 1.67 6.32
N ILE A 242 -3.40 2.67 5.45
CA ILE A 242 -4.50 3.42 4.84
C ILE A 242 -4.32 3.35 3.32
N PHE A 243 -5.16 2.57 2.66
CA PHE A 243 -5.34 2.57 1.22
C PHE A 243 -6.12 3.85 0.87
N THR A 244 -5.53 4.73 0.06
CA THR A 244 -6.02 6.11 -0.06
C THR A 244 -7.07 6.32 -1.15
N GLY A 245 -7.45 5.27 -1.87
CA GLY A 245 -8.37 5.31 -3.00
C GLY A 245 -7.66 5.20 -4.34
N THR A 246 -8.42 4.83 -5.36
CA THR A 246 -7.96 4.55 -6.72
C THR A 246 -8.49 5.60 -7.71
N PRO A 247 -7.73 5.96 -8.78
CA PRO A 247 -8.23 6.78 -9.88
C PRO A 247 -9.16 5.99 -10.82
N ASP A 248 -9.67 6.65 -11.86
CA ASP A 248 -10.43 6.01 -12.93
C ASP A 248 -9.63 4.96 -13.71
N GLY A 249 -10.30 4.19 -14.58
CA GLY A 249 -9.73 3.12 -15.37
C GLY A 249 -9.89 1.74 -14.75
N VAL A 250 -10.75 1.58 -13.74
CA VAL A 250 -11.07 0.27 -13.14
C VAL A 250 -11.79 -0.65 -14.13
N GLY A 251 -11.65 -1.95 -13.94
CA GLY A 251 -12.23 -2.96 -14.83
C GLY A 251 -13.75 -2.91 -14.87
N ALA A 252 -14.41 -2.61 -13.75
CA ALA A 252 -15.88 -2.52 -13.66
C ALA A 252 -16.47 -1.48 -14.62
N ALA A 253 -15.82 -0.34 -14.82
CA ALA A 253 -16.29 0.71 -15.73
C ALA A 253 -16.32 0.27 -17.20
N SER A 254 -15.37 -0.57 -17.59
CA SER A 254 -15.24 -1.10 -18.98
C SER A 254 -15.72 -2.54 -19.13
N LEU A 255 -16.19 -3.18 -18.06
CA LEU A 255 -16.55 -4.61 -17.96
C LEU A 255 -15.38 -5.52 -18.37
N ARG A 256 -14.15 -5.11 -18.03
CA ARG A 256 -12.91 -5.85 -18.30
C ARG A 256 -12.26 -6.30 -17.00
N PHE A 257 -12.78 -7.36 -16.45
CA PHE A 257 -12.31 -7.96 -15.21
C PHE A 257 -11.05 -8.80 -15.40
N LEU A 258 -10.36 -9.06 -14.29
CA LEU A 258 -9.17 -9.89 -14.26
C LEU A 258 -9.49 -11.34 -14.60
N VAL A 259 -8.61 -11.99 -15.36
CA VAL A 259 -8.70 -13.40 -15.72
C VAL A 259 -7.40 -14.15 -15.39
N ASP A 260 -7.47 -15.48 -15.44
CA ASP A 260 -6.29 -16.32 -15.20
C ASP A 260 -5.14 -15.96 -16.14
N GLY A 261 -3.96 -15.79 -15.59
CA GLY A 261 -2.75 -15.47 -16.32
C GLY A 261 -2.49 -13.98 -16.50
N ASP A 262 -3.45 -13.08 -16.23
CA ASP A 262 -3.22 -11.64 -16.28
C ASP A 262 -2.07 -11.23 -15.36
N VAL A 263 -1.34 -10.20 -15.77
CA VAL A 263 -0.25 -9.60 -15.01
C VAL A 263 -0.62 -8.15 -14.69
N ILE A 264 -0.77 -7.86 -13.41
CA ILE A 264 -1.01 -6.52 -12.88
C ILE A 264 0.35 -5.88 -12.56
N SER A 265 0.62 -4.71 -13.13
CA SER A 265 1.80 -3.91 -12.79
C SER A 265 1.34 -2.59 -12.19
N THR A 266 1.57 -2.43 -10.89
CA THR A 266 1.20 -1.23 -10.11
C THR A 266 2.45 -0.44 -9.83
N THR A 267 2.53 0.80 -10.33
CA THR A 267 3.73 1.63 -10.12
C THR A 267 3.36 2.94 -9.44
N ILE A 268 4.12 3.30 -8.41
CA ILE A 268 4.07 4.61 -7.77
C ILE A 268 5.43 5.26 -7.80
N GLU A 269 5.45 6.51 -8.25
CA GLU A 269 6.64 7.35 -8.38
C GLU A 269 7.47 7.35 -7.09
N GLY A 270 8.77 7.02 -7.20
CA GLY A 270 9.72 6.99 -6.09
C GLY A 270 9.60 5.80 -5.13
N ILE A 271 8.56 4.96 -5.26
CA ILE A 271 8.37 3.77 -4.44
C ILE A 271 8.84 2.51 -5.17
N GLY A 272 8.28 2.25 -6.35
CA GLY A 272 8.59 1.08 -7.15
C GLY A 272 7.36 0.45 -7.77
N THR A 273 7.49 -0.80 -8.21
CA THR A 273 6.44 -1.53 -8.94
C THR A 273 6.11 -2.85 -8.24
N LEU A 274 4.82 -3.12 -8.07
CA LEU A 274 4.30 -4.45 -7.79
C LEU A 274 4.07 -5.17 -9.12
N THR A 275 4.31 -6.47 -9.18
CA THR A 275 4.01 -7.29 -10.36
C THR A 275 3.33 -8.58 -9.93
N ASN A 276 2.02 -8.60 -9.99
CA ASN A 276 1.22 -9.70 -9.49
C ASN A 276 0.54 -10.46 -10.64
N ARG A 277 0.80 -11.76 -10.74
CA ARG A 277 0.13 -12.62 -11.71
C ARG A 277 -1.17 -13.17 -11.12
N CYS A 278 -2.28 -13.01 -11.87
CA CYS A 278 -3.57 -13.58 -11.52
C CYS A 278 -3.58 -15.10 -11.74
N ARG A 279 -4.23 -15.83 -10.84
CA ARG A 279 -4.41 -17.29 -10.91
C ARG A 279 -5.80 -17.68 -10.42
N ILE A 280 -6.42 -18.64 -11.10
CA ILE A 280 -7.62 -19.33 -10.60
C ILE A 280 -7.15 -20.47 -9.68
N PRO A 281 -7.82 -20.71 -8.52
CA PRO A 281 -7.53 -21.87 -7.68
C PRO A 281 -7.66 -23.17 -8.49
N GLY A 282 -6.65 -24.05 -8.38
CA GLY A 282 -6.66 -25.36 -9.01
C GLY A 282 -7.60 -26.36 -8.32
#